data_569a715ad24ee7ed379d3d3aa423f082
#
_entry.id   569a715ad24ee7ed379d3d3aa423f082
#
_cell.length_a   1.000
_cell.length_b   1.000
_cell.length_c   1.000
_cell.angle_alpha   90.00
_cell.angle_beta   90.00
_cell.angle_gamma   90.00
#
_symmetry.space_group_name_H-M   'P 1'
#
loop_
_entity.id
_entity.type
_entity.pdbx_description
1 polymer ?
#
loop_
_entity_poly.entity_id
_entity_poly.type
_entity_poly.pdbx_seq_one_letter_code
_entity_poly.pdbx_strand_id
1 'polypeptide(L)'
;RLGRSGNGMEQEKILVVLPVKEEHKERIRNAAPDAKTTYCLEAEVTKEQVQDANIIIGNVKPEFLKDSRNLRWIQLNNAGTEGFCVPGILPKQAQLTNATGAYGMAISEHLIAMLFALQKRLDIYQNQQKDHHWEKQTHMMVTEGSHVLVIGLGDIGTTFARKMKALGAHVTGIRKSRKPKPEYVDAQYTMEALPELLPQADIVALSLPGYSDTKGVIGEKELHLMKENTILLNVGRGTAIDSLALAKALQEGAIYGAGLDVTDPEPLPEDHPLWDAPHCIITPHVSGGYALPETLEKILELSIENLERYEKGETLHNIIDFSTG
;
A
#
# COMPACT_ATOMS: atom_id res chain seq x y z
N ARG A 1 -32.66 13.07 20.26
CA ARG A 1 -33.16 12.00 21.16
C ARG A 1 -34.44 11.43 20.54
N LEU A 2 -34.33 10.43 19.70
CA LEU A 2 -35.46 9.55 19.37
C LEU A 2 -35.37 8.37 20.32
N GLY A 3 -36.40 8.22 21.15
CA GLY A 3 -36.48 7.23 22.20
C GLY A 3 -36.39 5.80 21.64
N ARG A 4 -35.42 5.06 22.13
CA ARG A 4 -35.40 3.60 21.98
C ARG A 4 -36.47 3.02 22.88
N SER A 5 -37.62 2.70 22.31
CA SER A 5 -38.63 1.91 22.99
C SER A 5 -38.11 0.48 23.14
N GLY A 6 -38.11 -0.01 24.37
CA GLY A 6 -37.69 -1.36 24.71
C GLY A 6 -38.53 -2.44 24.06
N ASN A 7 -37.92 -3.17 23.17
CA ASN A 7 -38.23 -4.55 22.83
C ASN A 7 -36.89 -5.16 22.43
N GLY A 8 -36.45 -6.17 23.17
CA GLY A 8 -35.27 -7.02 23.03
C GLY A 8 -34.37 -6.78 21.82
N MET A 9 -33.66 -5.67 21.80
CA MET A 9 -32.61 -5.49 20.79
C MET A 9 -31.45 -6.41 21.14
N GLU A 10 -31.13 -7.30 20.21
CA GLU A 10 -29.93 -8.11 20.33
C GLU A 10 -28.72 -7.19 20.53
N GLN A 11 -27.83 -7.58 21.43
CA GLN A 11 -26.60 -6.89 21.72
C GLN A 11 -25.73 -6.82 20.43
N GLU A 12 -25.20 -5.64 20.12
CA GLU A 12 -24.28 -5.46 19.00
C GLU A 12 -23.04 -6.33 19.18
N LYS A 13 -22.65 -7.03 18.12
CA LYS A 13 -21.51 -7.96 18.11
C LYS A 13 -20.40 -7.41 17.24
N ILE A 14 -19.23 -7.22 17.85
CA ILE A 14 -18.01 -6.75 17.18
C ILE A 14 -17.00 -7.90 17.15
N LEU A 15 -16.51 -8.21 15.96
CA LEU A 15 -15.43 -9.17 15.74
C LEU A 15 -14.16 -8.42 15.36
N VAL A 16 -13.12 -8.51 16.20
CA VAL A 16 -11.82 -7.89 15.95
C VAL A 16 -10.84 -8.96 15.54
N VAL A 17 -10.35 -8.86 14.30
CA VAL A 17 -9.45 -9.84 13.66
C VAL A 17 -8.07 -9.17 13.47
N LEU A 18 -7.50 -8.73 14.59
CA LEU A 18 -6.18 -8.08 14.65
C LEU A 18 -5.44 -8.51 15.91
N PRO A 19 -4.11 -8.57 15.89
CA PRO A 19 -3.32 -8.88 17.08
C PRO A 19 -3.29 -7.69 18.03
N VAL A 20 -4.32 -7.56 18.88
CA VAL A 20 -4.50 -6.44 19.81
C VAL A 20 -3.91 -6.76 21.19
N LYS A 21 -3.39 -5.70 21.85
CA LYS A 21 -2.96 -5.73 23.24
C LYS A 21 -4.12 -5.35 24.17
N GLU A 22 -3.93 -5.52 25.48
CA GLU A 22 -4.95 -5.17 26.49
C GLU A 22 -5.33 -3.69 26.44
N GLU A 23 -4.38 -2.78 26.22
CA GLU A 23 -4.65 -1.35 26.07
C GLU A 23 -5.57 -1.05 24.86
N HIS A 24 -5.40 -1.79 23.75
CA HIS A 24 -6.25 -1.65 22.57
C HIS A 24 -7.66 -2.17 22.85
N LYS A 25 -7.78 -3.29 23.55
CA LYS A 25 -9.09 -3.86 23.96
C LYS A 25 -9.85 -2.89 24.86
N GLU A 26 -9.14 -2.21 25.78
CA GLU A 26 -9.76 -1.20 26.63
C GLU A 26 -10.28 0.00 25.81
N ARG A 27 -9.51 0.49 24.87
CA ARG A 27 -9.93 1.58 23.96
C ARG A 27 -11.15 1.18 23.13
N ILE A 28 -11.20 -0.04 22.62
CA ILE A 28 -12.34 -0.57 21.86
C ILE A 28 -13.57 -0.68 22.77
N ARG A 29 -13.42 -1.17 23.99
CA ARG A 29 -14.48 -1.26 24.97
C ARG A 29 -15.06 0.12 25.33
N ASN A 30 -14.17 1.12 25.48
CA ASN A 30 -14.60 2.49 25.77
C ASN A 30 -15.35 3.11 24.58
N ALA A 31 -15.00 2.75 23.35
CA ALA A 31 -15.68 3.24 22.15
C ALA A 31 -17.06 2.60 21.96
N ALA A 32 -17.26 1.35 22.36
CA ALA A 32 -18.51 0.61 22.23
C ALA A 32 -18.79 -0.22 23.49
N PRO A 33 -19.15 0.42 24.63
CA PRO A 33 -19.23 -0.26 25.93
C PRO A 33 -20.36 -1.28 26.01
N ASP A 34 -21.41 -1.11 25.23
CA ASP A 34 -22.59 -2.00 25.27
C ASP A 34 -22.48 -3.17 24.29
N ALA A 35 -21.45 -3.21 23.46
CA ALA A 35 -21.24 -4.27 22.48
C ALA A 35 -20.57 -5.49 23.09
N LYS A 36 -20.89 -6.67 22.52
CA LYS A 36 -20.13 -7.89 22.77
C LYS A 36 -18.99 -7.98 21.78
N THR A 37 -17.75 -7.80 22.24
CA THR A 37 -16.57 -7.81 21.41
C THR A 37 -15.82 -9.14 21.56
N THR A 38 -15.51 -9.77 20.42
CA THR A 38 -14.75 -11.01 20.34
C THR A 38 -13.46 -10.75 19.57
N TYR A 39 -12.35 -11.34 20.02
CA TYR A 39 -11.02 -11.18 19.43
C TYR A 39 -10.50 -12.50 18.91
N CYS A 40 -9.96 -12.50 17.70
CA CYS A 40 -9.28 -13.66 17.13
C CYS A 40 -8.22 -13.23 16.10
N LEU A 41 -7.34 -14.14 15.72
CA LEU A 41 -6.39 -13.93 14.65
C LEU A 41 -7.02 -14.33 13.30
N GLU A 42 -6.55 -13.72 12.22
CA GLU A 42 -7.10 -13.95 10.87
C GLU A 42 -7.08 -15.45 10.48
N ALA A 43 -6.02 -16.17 10.86
CA ALA A 43 -5.89 -17.60 10.58
C ALA A 43 -6.91 -18.48 11.33
N GLU A 44 -7.49 -17.98 12.41
CA GLU A 44 -8.37 -18.74 13.31
C GLU A 44 -9.85 -18.39 13.14
N VAL A 45 -10.17 -17.33 12.39
CA VAL A 45 -11.53 -16.86 12.25
C VAL A 45 -12.37 -17.86 11.47
N THR A 46 -13.60 -18.11 11.96
CA THR A 46 -14.55 -19.04 11.34
C THR A 46 -15.64 -18.29 10.58
N LYS A 47 -16.24 -18.95 9.59
CA LYS A 47 -17.39 -18.41 8.88
C LYS A 47 -18.54 -18.06 9.82
N GLU A 48 -18.78 -18.87 10.85
CA GLU A 48 -19.84 -18.65 11.83
C GLU A 48 -19.62 -17.34 12.60
N GLN A 49 -18.39 -17.06 13.04
CA GLN A 49 -18.05 -15.81 13.72
C GLN A 49 -18.31 -14.61 12.82
N VAL A 50 -17.94 -14.70 11.55
CA VAL A 50 -18.14 -13.63 10.56
C VAL A 50 -19.62 -13.39 10.31
N GLN A 51 -20.42 -14.46 10.14
CA GLN A 51 -21.86 -14.37 9.89
C GLN A 51 -22.64 -13.81 11.08
N ASP A 52 -22.14 -14.01 12.30
CA ASP A 52 -22.77 -13.53 13.53
C ASP A 52 -22.47 -12.05 13.83
N ALA A 53 -21.42 -11.49 13.25
CA ALA A 53 -20.94 -10.14 13.55
C ALA A 53 -21.77 -9.04 12.88
N ASN A 54 -22.00 -7.96 13.61
CA ASN A 54 -22.53 -6.71 13.06
C ASN A 54 -21.43 -5.79 12.57
N ILE A 55 -20.28 -5.80 13.24
CA ILE A 55 -19.10 -5.02 12.93
C ILE A 55 -17.89 -5.96 12.89
N ILE A 56 -17.06 -5.84 11.84
CA ILE A 56 -15.80 -6.56 11.72
C ILE A 56 -14.68 -5.53 11.60
N ILE A 57 -13.68 -5.65 12.46
CA ILE A 57 -12.44 -4.85 12.41
C ILE A 57 -11.29 -5.79 12.09
N GLY A 58 -10.71 -5.63 10.91
CA GLY A 58 -9.70 -6.52 10.36
C GLY A 58 -10.20 -7.31 9.16
N ASN A 59 -9.29 -8.00 8.48
CA ASN A 59 -9.61 -8.75 7.29
C ASN A 59 -10.08 -10.17 7.61
N VAL A 60 -11.07 -10.62 6.86
CA VAL A 60 -11.56 -11.99 6.84
C VAL A 60 -11.57 -12.48 5.39
N LYS A 61 -11.72 -13.80 5.19
CA LYS A 61 -11.92 -14.33 3.85
C LYS A 61 -13.19 -13.75 3.24
N PRO A 62 -13.14 -13.12 2.05
CA PRO A 62 -14.33 -12.51 1.45
C PRO A 62 -15.51 -13.46 1.31
N GLU A 63 -15.25 -14.72 0.98
CA GLU A 63 -16.30 -15.73 0.86
C GLU A 63 -17.08 -15.98 2.17
N PHE A 64 -16.52 -15.67 3.33
CA PHE A 64 -17.23 -15.78 4.62
C PHE A 64 -18.30 -14.70 4.80
N LEU A 65 -18.20 -13.62 4.05
CA LEU A 65 -19.14 -12.48 4.09
C LEU A 65 -20.37 -12.71 3.21
N LYS A 66 -20.31 -13.65 2.29
CA LYS A 66 -21.40 -13.93 1.37
C LYS A 66 -22.67 -14.32 2.13
N ASP A 67 -23.79 -13.73 1.73
CA ASP A 67 -25.10 -13.93 2.37
C ASP A 67 -25.18 -13.50 3.85
N SER A 68 -24.28 -12.63 4.30
CA SER A 68 -24.31 -12.08 5.64
C SER A 68 -25.55 -11.18 5.82
N ARG A 69 -26.35 -11.46 6.84
CA ARG A 69 -27.57 -10.68 7.14
C ARG A 69 -27.37 -9.65 8.24
N ASN A 70 -26.35 -9.86 9.07
CA ASN A 70 -26.15 -9.08 10.30
C ASN A 70 -25.11 -7.97 10.11
N LEU A 71 -24.25 -8.07 9.08
CA LEU A 71 -23.16 -7.14 8.90
C LEU A 71 -23.65 -5.73 8.56
N ARG A 72 -23.14 -4.74 9.30
CA ARG A 72 -23.40 -3.32 9.11
C ARG A 72 -22.17 -2.54 8.68
N TRP A 73 -20.99 -2.99 9.08
CA TRP A 73 -19.74 -2.33 8.75
C TRP A 73 -18.56 -3.30 8.89
N ILE A 74 -17.65 -3.24 7.92
CA ILE A 74 -16.34 -3.90 7.98
C ILE A 74 -15.24 -2.87 7.74
N GLN A 75 -14.27 -2.81 8.67
CA GLN A 75 -13.04 -2.03 8.57
C GLN A 75 -11.91 -2.94 8.14
N LEU A 76 -11.39 -2.74 6.92
CA LEU A 76 -10.22 -3.47 6.45
C LEU A 76 -8.94 -2.98 7.14
N ASN A 77 -7.96 -3.85 7.26
CA ASN A 77 -6.65 -3.54 7.84
C ASN A 77 -5.61 -3.12 6.79
N ASN A 78 -5.98 -3.05 5.52
CA ASN A 78 -5.12 -2.67 4.40
C ASN A 78 -5.79 -1.59 3.54
N ALA A 79 -5.03 -1.05 2.59
CA ALA A 79 -5.55 -0.08 1.64
C ALA A 79 -6.25 -0.74 0.45
N GLY A 80 -5.85 -1.95 0.07
CA GLY A 80 -6.47 -2.71 -1.01
C GLY A 80 -7.84 -3.26 -0.63
N THR A 81 -8.71 -3.41 -1.63
CA THR A 81 -10.07 -3.90 -1.45
C THR A 81 -10.34 -5.17 -2.27
N GLU A 82 -9.29 -5.77 -2.79
CA GLU A 82 -9.37 -6.97 -3.64
C GLU A 82 -10.16 -8.09 -2.98
N GLY A 83 -11.16 -8.59 -3.69
CA GLY A 83 -12.07 -9.64 -3.21
C GLY A 83 -13.27 -9.14 -2.42
N PHE A 84 -13.24 -7.93 -1.85
CA PHE A 84 -14.34 -7.39 -1.04
C PHE A 84 -15.38 -6.62 -1.87
N CYS A 85 -14.96 -6.02 -2.97
CA CYS A 85 -15.85 -5.27 -3.87
C CYS A 85 -16.51 -6.13 -4.94
N VAL A 86 -16.29 -7.44 -4.94
CA VAL A 86 -16.94 -8.36 -5.87
C VAL A 86 -18.44 -8.38 -5.62
N PRO A 87 -19.29 -8.22 -6.65
CA PRO A 87 -20.74 -8.26 -6.49
C PRO A 87 -21.22 -9.53 -5.73
N GLY A 88 -22.10 -9.33 -4.76
CA GLY A 88 -22.65 -10.43 -3.95
C GLY A 88 -21.82 -10.82 -2.71
N ILE A 89 -20.64 -10.25 -2.50
CA ILE A 89 -19.82 -10.53 -1.31
C ILE A 89 -20.33 -9.74 -0.10
N LEU A 90 -20.47 -8.42 -0.22
CA LEU A 90 -20.96 -7.58 0.84
C LEU A 90 -22.47 -7.32 0.72
N PRO A 91 -23.22 -7.38 1.82
CA PRO A 91 -24.62 -7.01 1.80
C PRO A 91 -24.79 -5.51 1.58
N LYS A 92 -25.85 -5.12 0.91
CA LYS A 92 -26.10 -3.71 0.52
C LYS A 92 -26.15 -2.74 1.70
N GLN A 93 -26.60 -3.22 2.87
CA GLN A 93 -26.68 -2.40 4.08
C GLN A 93 -25.35 -2.19 4.78
N ALA A 94 -24.29 -2.92 4.40
CA ALA A 94 -22.98 -2.81 5.02
C ALA A 94 -22.19 -1.64 4.46
N GLN A 95 -21.40 -1.02 5.32
CA GLN A 95 -20.37 -0.06 4.94
C GLN A 95 -19.01 -0.78 4.85
N LEU A 96 -18.20 -0.37 3.90
CA LEU A 96 -16.82 -0.85 3.73
C LEU A 96 -15.87 0.33 3.91
N THR A 97 -14.90 0.19 4.80
CA THR A 97 -13.82 1.17 4.97
C THR A 97 -12.48 0.47 4.89
N ASN A 98 -11.44 1.18 4.42
CA ASN A 98 -10.08 0.66 4.36
C ASN A 98 -9.14 1.40 5.32
N ALA A 99 -7.88 1.00 5.37
CA ALA A 99 -6.88 1.57 6.25
C ALA A 99 -5.91 2.52 5.52
N THR A 100 -6.35 3.16 4.45
CA THR A 100 -5.55 4.20 3.78
C THR A 100 -5.17 5.28 4.78
N GLY A 101 -3.89 5.67 4.82
CA GLY A 101 -3.32 6.57 5.82
C GLY A 101 -2.44 5.86 6.86
N ALA A 102 -2.60 4.55 7.03
CA ALA A 102 -1.83 3.77 8.00
C ALA A 102 -0.45 3.33 7.49
N TYR A 103 -0.25 3.24 6.18
CA TYR A 103 0.89 2.57 5.56
C TYR A 103 1.96 3.50 4.99
N GLY A 104 1.67 4.77 4.79
CA GLY A 104 2.60 5.71 4.13
C GLY A 104 3.95 5.80 4.81
N MET A 105 3.99 5.77 6.13
CA MET A 105 5.24 5.82 6.89
C MET A 105 6.15 4.61 6.59
N ALA A 106 5.67 3.41 6.80
CA ALA A 106 6.46 2.18 6.63
C ALA A 106 6.88 1.97 5.18
N ILE A 107 5.95 2.12 4.25
CA ILE A 107 6.21 1.86 2.83
C ILE A 107 7.12 2.92 2.22
N SER A 108 6.98 4.19 2.60
CA SER A 108 7.89 5.23 2.13
C SER A 108 9.33 5.02 2.62
N GLU A 109 9.52 4.53 3.85
CA GLU A 109 10.84 4.14 4.35
C GLU A 109 11.42 2.97 3.57
N HIS A 110 10.58 2.00 3.19
CA HIS A 110 11.01 0.87 2.36
C HIS A 110 11.49 1.33 0.97
N LEU A 111 10.77 2.26 0.34
CA LEU A 111 11.18 2.89 -0.91
C LEU A 111 12.55 3.57 -0.77
N ILE A 112 12.73 4.34 0.32
CA ILE A 112 13.99 5.06 0.59
C ILE A 112 15.13 4.08 0.84
N ALA A 113 14.88 2.98 1.56
CA ALA A 113 15.88 1.95 1.82
C ALA A 113 16.38 1.31 0.54
N MET A 114 15.47 0.93 -0.36
CA MET A 114 15.84 0.39 -1.68
C MET A 114 16.58 1.42 -2.52
N LEU A 115 16.11 2.66 -2.53
CA LEU A 115 16.76 3.76 -3.26
C LEU A 115 18.19 3.99 -2.78
N PHE A 116 18.41 4.14 -1.50
CA PHE A 116 19.73 4.38 -0.94
C PHE A 116 20.67 3.19 -1.13
N ALA A 117 20.14 1.97 -0.99
CA ALA A 117 20.94 0.76 -1.28
C ALA A 117 21.47 0.77 -2.72
N LEU A 118 20.64 1.13 -3.68
CA LEU A 118 21.04 1.20 -5.08
C LEU A 118 21.97 2.38 -5.35
N GLN A 119 21.69 3.57 -4.85
CA GLN A 119 22.52 4.76 -5.03
C GLN A 119 23.92 4.60 -4.45
N LYS A 120 24.03 3.98 -3.29
CA LYS A 120 25.31 3.77 -2.57
C LYS A 120 25.92 2.42 -2.86
N ARG A 121 25.33 1.65 -3.77
CA ARG A 121 25.79 0.34 -4.23
C ARG A 121 25.97 -0.69 -3.10
N LEU A 122 25.09 -0.60 -2.10
CA LEU A 122 25.13 -1.52 -0.96
C LEU A 122 24.86 -2.96 -1.37
N ASP A 123 24.06 -3.18 -2.41
CA ASP A 123 23.83 -4.50 -3.01
C ASP A 123 25.14 -5.14 -3.50
N ILE A 124 25.97 -4.36 -4.19
CA ILE A 124 27.29 -4.82 -4.68
C ILE A 124 28.24 -5.05 -3.49
N TYR A 125 28.35 -4.08 -2.58
CA TYR A 125 29.25 -4.18 -1.44
C TYR A 125 28.89 -5.33 -0.50
N GLN A 126 27.60 -5.66 -0.36
CA GLN A 126 27.19 -6.78 0.45
C GLN A 126 27.64 -8.11 -0.13
N ASN A 127 27.61 -8.26 -1.45
CA ASN A 127 28.15 -9.44 -2.12
C ASN A 127 29.68 -9.51 -2.01
N GLN A 128 30.35 -8.36 -2.16
CA GLN A 128 31.81 -8.31 -1.96
C GLN A 128 32.20 -8.70 -0.52
N GLN A 129 31.43 -8.27 0.48
CA GLN A 129 31.69 -8.62 1.88
C GLN A 129 31.62 -10.13 2.08
N LYS A 130 30.65 -10.84 1.46
CA LYS A 130 30.56 -12.30 1.52
C LYS A 130 31.78 -12.98 0.95
N ASP A 131 32.39 -12.38 -0.07
CA ASP A 131 33.57 -12.90 -0.76
C ASP A 131 34.88 -12.38 -0.18
N HIS A 132 34.84 -11.63 0.94
CA HIS A 132 35.99 -10.98 1.56
C HIS A 132 36.78 -10.10 0.57
N HIS A 133 36.06 -9.42 -0.33
CA HIS A 133 36.62 -8.61 -1.41
C HIS A 133 36.51 -7.10 -1.12
N TRP A 134 37.64 -6.40 -1.17
CA TRP A 134 37.74 -4.97 -0.88
C TRP A 134 37.99 -4.20 -2.18
N GLU A 135 36.92 -3.71 -2.81
CA GLU A 135 37.00 -2.93 -4.06
C GLU A 135 35.98 -1.78 -4.05
N LYS A 136 36.45 -0.60 -4.36
CA LYS A 136 35.62 0.60 -4.45
C LYS A 136 34.84 0.59 -5.76
N GLN A 137 33.54 0.85 -5.68
CA GLN A 137 32.70 1.10 -6.84
C GLN A 137 32.79 2.57 -7.26
N THR A 138 32.48 2.85 -8.52
CA THR A 138 32.42 4.19 -9.09
C THR A 138 30.97 4.60 -9.37
N HIS A 139 30.73 5.86 -9.74
CA HIS A 139 29.41 6.38 -10.12
C HIS A 139 28.35 6.26 -9.03
N MET A 140 28.71 6.67 -7.82
CA MET A 140 27.75 6.81 -6.72
C MET A 140 26.75 7.92 -7.04
N MET A 141 25.53 7.77 -6.57
CA MET A 141 24.43 8.72 -6.79
C MET A 141 23.94 9.32 -5.48
N VAL A 142 23.31 10.49 -5.55
CA VAL A 142 22.71 11.17 -4.42
C VAL A 142 21.27 11.56 -4.74
N THR A 143 20.46 11.70 -3.72
CA THR A 143 19.06 12.17 -3.86
C THR A 143 19.00 13.70 -3.95
N GLU A 144 19.83 14.41 -3.18
CA GLU A 144 19.85 15.87 -3.20
C GLU A 144 20.10 16.39 -4.62
N GLY A 145 19.27 17.31 -5.09
CA GLY A 145 19.34 17.88 -6.42
C GLY A 145 18.83 16.98 -7.56
N SER A 146 18.39 15.76 -7.25
CA SER A 146 17.82 14.86 -8.27
C SER A 146 16.37 15.22 -8.61
N HIS A 147 15.93 14.75 -9.77
CA HIS A 147 14.53 14.82 -10.20
C HIS A 147 13.81 13.52 -9.87
N VAL A 148 12.80 13.61 -9.01
CA VAL A 148 11.98 12.46 -8.59
C VAL A 148 10.61 12.56 -9.22
N LEU A 149 10.19 11.52 -9.91
CA LEU A 149 8.85 11.36 -10.46
C LEU A 149 8.09 10.37 -9.59
N VAL A 150 7.02 10.83 -8.95
CA VAL A 150 6.14 10.00 -8.10
C VAL A 150 4.86 9.72 -8.88
N ILE A 151 4.68 8.47 -9.29
CA ILE A 151 3.51 8.04 -10.04
C ILE A 151 2.50 7.44 -9.06
N GLY A 152 1.46 8.21 -8.78
CA GLY A 152 0.48 7.92 -7.74
C GLY A 152 0.70 8.79 -6.49
N LEU A 153 -0.19 9.76 -6.27
CA LEU A 153 -0.13 10.68 -5.14
C LEU A 153 -1.24 10.38 -4.11
N GLY A 154 -1.34 9.10 -3.73
CA GLY A 154 -2.15 8.67 -2.59
C GLY A 154 -1.38 8.81 -1.27
N ASP A 155 -1.74 8.04 -0.27
CA ASP A 155 -1.06 8.03 1.04
C ASP A 155 0.45 7.78 0.91
N ILE A 156 0.82 6.69 0.25
CA ILE A 156 2.22 6.28 0.11
C ILE A 156 2.99 7.28 -0.75
N GLY A 157 2.45 7.63 -1.92
CA GLY A 157 3.12 8.52 -2.87
C GLY A 157 3.32 9.92 -2.31
N THR A 158 2.35 10.49 -1.62
CA THR A 158 2.49 11.81 -0.98
C THR A 158 3.48 11.79 0.17
N THR A 159 3.49 10.74 0.98
CA THR A 159 4.46 10.58 2.07
C THR A 159 5.88 10.48 1.54
N PHE A 160 6.07 9.67 0.49
CA PHE A 160 7.37 9.54 -0.18
C PHE A 160 7.81 10.88 -0.82
N ALA A 161 6.91 11.56 -1.51
CA ALA A 161 7.18 12.87 -2.14
C ALA A 161 7.65 13.90 -1.11
N ARG A 162 6.97 13.97 0.04
CA ARG A 162 7.35 14.87 1.13
C ARG A 162 8.76 14.59 1.65
N LYS A 163 9.10 13.30 1.83
CA LYS A 163 10.43 12.88 2.29
C LYS A 163 11.51 13.16 1.26
N MET A 164 11.23 12.95 -0.03
CA MET A 164 12.17 13.28 -1.11
C MET A 164 12.41 14.79 -1.18
N LYS A 165 11.40 15.60 -1.00
CA LYS A 165 11.55 17.05 -0.93
C LYS A 165 12.43 17.46 0.25
N ALA A 166 12.21 16.86 1.41
CA ALA A 166 13.03 17.09 2.60
C ALA A 166 14.51 16.68 2.40
N LEU A 167 14.77 15.70 1.55
CA LEU A 167 16.11 15.26 1.18
C LEU A 167 16.74 16.11 0.07
N GLY A 168 16.09 17.18 -0.35
CA GLY A 168 16.63 18.12 -1.32
C GLY A 168 16.37 17.81 -2.79
N ALA A 169 15.43 16.90 -3.09
CA ALA A 169 15.06 16.57 -4.45
C ALA A 169 14.05 17.57 -5.04
N HIS A 170 14.02 17.64 -6.37
CA HIS A 170 12.90 18.23 -7.11
C HIS A 170 11.84 17.16 -7.35
N VAL A 171 10.60 17.39 -6.95
CA VAL A 171 9.55 16.37 -6.96
C VAL A 171 8.44 16.72 -7.94
N THR A 172 8.21 15.83 -8.89
CA THR A 172 7.08 15.87 -9.81
C THR A 172 6.15 14.70 -9.52
N GLY A 173 4.85 14.96 -9.45
CA GLY A 173 3.84 13.94 -9.18
C GLY A 173 2.88 13.72 -10.34
N ILE A 174 2.43 12.48 -10.49
CA ILE A 174 1.33 12.10 -11.38
C ILE A 174 0.16 11.61 -10.53
N ARG A 175 -1.03 12.17 -10.81
CA ARG A 175 -2.26 11.87 -10.10
C ARG A 175 -3.43 11.75 -11.08
N LYS A 176 -4.31 10.81 -10.83
CA LYS A 176 -5.55 10.64 -11.61
C LYS A 176 -6.59 11.71 -11.26
N SER A 177 -6.72 12.05 -9.96
CA SER A 177 -7.70 13.01 -9.47
C SER A 177 -7.24 14.46 -9.64
N ARG A 178 -8.20 15.38 -9.77
CA ARG A 178 -7.94 16.82 -9.89
C ARG A 178 -7.75 17.52 -8.52
N LYS A 179 -7.24 16.81 -7.53
CA LYS A 179 -6.94 17.42 -6.23
C LYS A 179 -5.82 18.45 -6.36
N PRO A 180 -5.81 19.49 -5.53
CA PRO A 180 -4.72 20.45 -5.51
C PRO A 180 -3.37 19.77 -5.24
N LYS A 181 -2.34 20.31 -5.85
CA LYS A 181 -0.96 19.89 -5.65
C LYS A 181 -0.55 20.11 -4.20
N PRO A 182 0.03 19.10 -3.51
CA PRO A 182 0.65 19.31 -2.21
C PRO A 182 1.80 20.34 -2.31
N GLU A 183 2.04 21.09 -1.23
CA GLU A 183 3.07 22.13 -1.20
C GLU A 183 4.47 21.58 -1.49
N TYR A 184 4.77 20.39 -1.00
CA TYR A 184 6.08 19.74 -1.19
C TYR A 184 6.26 19.07 -2.56
N VAL A 185 5.24 19.08 -3.41
CA VAL A 185 5.33 18.64 -4.81
C VAL A 185 5.51 19.86 -5.70
N ASP A 186 6.61 19.91 -6.47
CA ASP A 186 6.97 21.08 -7.29
C ASP A 186 6.08 21.22 -8.52
N ALA A 187 5.66 20.10 -9.13
CA ALA A 187 4.77 20.06 -10.27
C ALA A 187 3.88 18.82 -10.24
N GLN A 188 2.64 18.94 -10.72
CA GLN A 188 1.67 17.84 -10.75
C GLN A 188 1.02 17.75 -12.11
N TYR A 189 0.95 16.51 -12.63
CA TYR A 189 0.37 16.20 -13.95
C TYR A 189 -0.57 15.00 -13.85
N THR A 190 -1.24 14.73 -14.97
CA THR A 190 -1.97 13.47 -15.18
C THR A 190 -1.08 12.47 -15.93
N MET A 191 -1.56 11.23 -16.08
CA MET A 191 -0.80 10.14 -16.69
C MET A 191 -0.40 10.43 -18.14
N GLU A 192 -1.13 11.28 -18.85
CA GLU A 192 -0.84 11.68 -20.22
C GLU A 192 0.54 12.33 -20.38
N ALA A 193 1.06 12.96 -19.33
CA ALA A 193 2.38 13.60 -19.33
C ALA A 193 3.53 12.61 -19.11
N LEU A 194 3.26 11.34 -18.81
CA LEU A 194 4.29 10.35 -18.47
C LEU A 194 5.42 10.27 -19.50
N PRO A 195 5.18 10.19 -20.83
CA PRO A 195 6.25 10.09 -21.80
C PRO A 195 7.19 11.29 -21.81
N GLU A 196 6.69 12.49 -21.47
CA GLU A 196 7.49 13.72 -21.43
C GLU A 196 8.28 13.86 -20.13
N LEU A 197 7.80 13.24 -19.05
CA LEU A 197 8.40 13.34 -17.72
C LEU A 197 9.50 12.29 -17.50
N LEU A 198 9.38 11.11 -18.08
CA LEU A 198 10.34 10.01 -17.89
C LEU A 198 11.77 10.37 -18.30
N PRO A 199 12.03 11.07 -19.43
CA PRO A 199 13.39 11.43 -19.79
C PRO A 199 14.11 12.40 -18.84
N GLN A 200 13.36 13.06 -17.96
CA GLN A 200 13.90 14.03 -17.00
C GLN A 200 14.14 13.42 -15.62
N ALA A 201 13.59 12.24 -15.35
CA ALA A 201 13.58 11.65 -14.01
C ALA A 201 14.87 10.87 -13.72
N ASP A 202 15.45 11.14 -12.56
CA ASP A 202 16.54 10.33 -11.97
C ASP A 202 16.00 9.18 -11.16
N ILE A 203 14.85 9.38 -10.51
CA ILE A 203 14.16 8.42 -9.65
C ILE A 203 12.70 8.38 -10.08
N VAL A 204 12.18 7.20 -10.35
CA VAL A 204 10.77 6.96 -10.67
C VAL A 204 10.19 6.01 -9.64
N ALA A 205 9.19 6.46 -8.90
CA ALA A 205 8.55 5.65 -7.86
C ALA A 205 7.06 5.44 -8.17
N LEU A 206 6.64 4.18 -8.17
CA LEU A 206 5.27 3.76 -8.43
C LEU A 206 4.58 3.32 -7.15
N SER A 207 3.41 3.88 -6.89
CA SER A 207 2.50 3.47 -5.82
C SER A 207 1.05 3.45 -6.30
N LEU A 208 0.83 2.91 -7.50
CA LEU A 208 -0.48 2.84 -8.14
C LEU A 208 -1.30 1.65 -7.62
N PRO A 209 -2.63 1.80 -7.51
CA PRO A 209 -3.52 0.67 -7.25
C PRO A 209 -3.60 -0.28 -8.45
N GLY A 210 -4.08 -1.51 -8.21
CA GLY A 210 -4.13 -2.58 -9.21
C GLY A 210 -5.36 -2.55 -10.12
N TYR A 211 -5.68 -1.40 -10.69
CA TYR A 211 -6.77 -1.29 -11.67
C TYR A 211 -6.30 -1.68 -13.08
N SER A 212 -7.25 -2.01 -13.95
CA SER A 212 -6.95 -2.40 -15.34
C SER A 212 -6.24 -1.32 -16.15
N ASP A 213 -6.51 -0.03 -15.85
CA ASP A 213 -5.88 1.12 -16.51
C ASP A 213 -4.45 1.40 -16.05
N THR A 214 -3.98 0.73 -14.98
CA THR A 214 -2.60 0.85 -14.49
C THR A 214 -1.70 -0.30 -14.93
N LYS A 215 -2.29 -1.35 -15.52
CA LYS A 215 -1.55 -2.53 -15.99
C LYS A 215 -0.60 -2.14 -17.12
N GLY A 216 0.69 -2.48 -16.94
CA GLY A 216 1.69 -2.26 -17.96
C GLY A 216 2.01 -0.78 -18.22
N VAL A 217 1.73 0.10 -17.28
CA VAL A 217 2.07 1.54 -17.38
C VAL A 217 3.54 1.74 -17.69
N ILE A 218 4.41 0.91 -17.13
CA ILE A 218 5.84 0.89 -17.44
C ILE A 218 6.14 -0.39 -18.23
N GLY A 219 6.20 -0.27 -19.52
CA GLY A 219 6.62 -1.32 -20.43
C GLY A 219 7.93 -0.98 -21.13
N GLU A 220 8.24 -1.72 -22.20
CA GLU A 220 9.48 -1.55 -22.94
C GLU A 220 9.68 -0.11 -23.42
N LYS A 221 8.64 0.50 -23.97
CA LYS A 221 8.67 1.89 -24.47
C LYS A 221 9.06 2.88 -23.37
N GLU A 222 8.41 2.79 -22.22
CA GLU A 222 8.62 3.69 -21.09
C GLU A 222 10.02 3.51 -20.49
N LEU A 223 10.51 2.28 -20.41
CA LEU A 223 11.86 1.99 -19.94
C LEU A 223 12.92 2.62 -20.84
N HIS A 224 12.71 2.62 -22.16
CA HIS A 224 13.63 3.26 -23.12
C HIS A 224 13.55 4.80 -23.13
N LEU A 225 12.47 5.38 -22.60
CA LEU A 225 12.37 6.83 -22.41
C LEU A 225 13.14 7.29 -21.16
N MET A 226 13.42 6.41 -20.22
CA MET A 226 14.18 6.73 -19.01
C MET A 226 15.66 6.95 -19.31
N LYS A 227 16.35 7.62 -18.38
CA LYS A 227 17.80 7.81 -18.48
C LYS A 227 18.54 6.55 -18.04
N GLU A 228 19.78 6.41 -18.51
CA GLU A 228 20.65 5.28 -18.13
C GLU A 228 20.97 5.24 -16.63
N ASN A 229 20.89 6.38 -15.94
CA ASN A 229 21.11 6.47 -14.50
C ASN A 229 19.81 6.38 -13.67
N THR A 230 18.66 6.19 -14.30
CA THR A 230 17.37 6.15 -13.60
C THR A 230 17.26 4.92 -12.70
N ILE A 231 16.76 5.14 -11.50
CA ILE A 231 16.34 4.08 -10.56
C ILE A 231 14.82 4.03 -10.54
N LEU A 232 14.27 2.84 -10.80
CA LEU A 232 12.83 2.56 -10.83
C LEU A 232 12.44 1.81 -9.56
N LEU A 233 11.43 2.32 -8.84
CA LEU A 233 10.95 1.74 -7.58
C LEU A 233 9.46 1.42 -7.71
N ASN A 234 9.04 0.24 -7.26
CA ASN A 234 7.62 -0.13 -7.25
C ASN A 234 7.20 -0.78 -5.93
N VAL A 235 6.25 -0.16 -5.27
CA VAL A 235 5.59 -0.68 -4.05
C VAL A 235 4.06 -0.74 -4.20
N GLY A 236 3.53 -0.42 -5.39
CA GLY A 236 2.11 -0.45 -5.67
C GLY A 236 1.62 -1.87 -5.99
N ARG A 237 1.46 -2.14 -7.28
CA ARG A 237 1.11 -3.48 -7.78
C ARG A 237 2.11 -3.92 -8.83
N GLY A 238 2.48 -5.19 -8.80
CA GLY A 238 3.45 -5.76 -9.74
C GLY A 238 3.04 -5.63 -11.19
N THR A 239 1.74 -5.66 -11.46
CA THR A 239 1.18 -5.53 -12.81
C THR A 239 1.45 -4.18 -13.49
N ALA A 240 1.85 -3.14 -12.74
CA ALA A 240 2.17 -1.83 -13.30
C ALA A 240 3.43 -1.84 -14.17
N ILE A 241 4.31 -2.80 -13.98
CA ILE A 241 5.56 -2.94 -14.75
C ILE A 241 5.54 -4.26 -15.51
N ASP A 242 5.90 -4.20 -16.80
CA ASP A 242 6.22 -5.41 -17.56
C ASP A 242 7.55 -5.97 -17.05
N SER A 243 7.49 -7.06 -16.26
CA SER A 243 8.65 -7.60 -15.56
C SER A 243 9.72 -8.17 -16.49
N LEU A 244 9.33 -8.76 -17.63
CA LEU A 244 10.28 -9.26 -18.63
C LEU A 244 10.98 -8.10 -19.35
N ALA A 245 10.25 -7.06 -19.70
CA ALA A 245 10.82 -5.84 -20.28
C ALA A 245 11.79 -5.17 -19.30
N LEU A 246 11.47 -5.12 -18.01
CA LEU A 246 12.34 -4.57 -16.98
C LEU A 246 13.64 -5.37 -16.86
N ALA A 247 13.56 -6.70 -16.81
CA ALA A 247 14.75 -7.56 -16.75
C ALA A 247 15.68 -7.30 -17.95
N LYS A 248 15.12 -7.20 -19.14
CA LYS A 248 15.87 -6.89 -20.36
C LYS A 248 16.52 -5.50 -20.30
N ALA A 249 15.77 -4.49 -19.88
CA ALA A 249 16.29 -3.12 -19.73
C ALA A 249 17.47 -3.04 -18.75
N LEU A 250 17.36 -3.76 -17.63
CA LEU A 250 18.46 -3.84 -16.65
C LEU A 250 19.69 -4.55 -17.23
N GLN A 251 19.50 -5.65 -17.94
CA GLN A 251 20.60 -6.40 -18.60
C GLN A 251 21.32 -5.55 -19.66
N GLU A 252 20.58 -4.75 -20.40
CA GLU A 252 21.12 -3.89 -21.47
C GLU A 252 21.67 -2.56 -20.93
N GLY A 253 21.45 -2.24 -19.67
CA GLY A 253 21.84 -0.96 -19.08
C GLY A 253 21.01 0.23 -19.54
N ALA A 254 19.78 0.00 -20.02
CA ALA A 254 18.86 1.06 -20.42
C ALA A 254 18.45 1.95 -19.25
N ILE A 255 18.36 1.37 -18.05
CA ILE A 255 18.25 2.07 -16.77
C ILE A 255 19.30 1.52 -15.81
N TYR A 256 19.58 2.26 -14.73
CA TYR A 256 20.61 1.83 -13.79
C TYR A 256 20.16 0.66 -12.91
N GLY A 257 18.98 0.76 -12.31
CA GLY A 257 18.56 -0.24 -11.34
C GLY A 257 17.07 -0.16 -11.01
N ALA A 258 16.60 -1.15 -10.27
CA ALA A 258 15.22 -1.24 -9.82
C ALA A 258 15.12 -1.78 -8.40
N GLY A 259 14.16 -1.26 -7.63
CA GLY A 259 13.77 -1.76 -6.31
C GLY A 259 12.30 -2.16 -6.36
N LEU A 260 12.01 -3.42 -6.13
CA LEU A 260 10.67 -4.00 -6.29
C LEU A 260 10.26 -4.71 -5.01
N ASP A 261 9.19 -4.23 -4.38
CA ASP A 261 8.51 -5.00 -3.32
C ASP A 261 7.35 -5.82 -3.87
N VAL A 262 6.94 -5.52 -5.10
CA VAL A 262 5.85 -6.18 -5.80
C VAL A 262 6.31 -6.61 -7.19
N THR A 263 5.82 -7.74 -7.67
CA THR A 263 6.12 -8.30 -8.98
C THR A 263 4.86 -8.89 -9.63
N ASP A 264 4.96 -9.20 -10.91
CA ASP A 264 3.94 -9.95 -11.62
C ASP A 264 4.63 -11.04 -12.46
N PRO A 265 4.37 -12.34 -12.17
CA PRO A 265 3.50 -12.86 -11.10
C PRO A 265 4.08 -12.78 -9.68
N GLU A 266 3.24 -12.98 -8.69
CA GLU A 266 3.61 -13.15 -7.27
C GLU A 266 3.12 -14.51 -6.77
N PRO A 267 3.96 -15.33 -6.12
CA PRO A 267 5.44 -15.17 -5.99
C PRO A 267 6.15 -15.14 -7.34
N LEU A 268 7.26 -14.43 -7.39
CA LEU A 268 8.09 -14.40 -8.61
C LEU A 268 8.67 -15.81 -8.86
N PRO A 269 8.41 -16.42 -10.05
CA PRO A 269 8.95 -17.76 -10.34
C PRO A 269 10.47 -17.82 -10.23
N GLU A 270 11.00 -18.96 -9.77
CA GLU A 270 12.44 -19.16 -9.54
C GLU A 270 13.30 -18.97 -10.79
N ASP A 271 12.74 -19.20 -11.98
CA ASP A 271 13.42 -19.05 -13.26
C ASP A 271 13.24 -17.69 -13.91
N HIS A 272 12.55 -16.75 -13.23
CA HIS A 272 12.32 -15.42 -13.79
C HIS A 272 13.63 -14.63 -13.92
N PRO A 273 13.89 -13.98 -15.05
CA PRO A 273 15.16 -13.28 -15.29
C PRO A 273 15.41 -12.07 -14.38
N LEU A 274 14.40 -11.54 -13.69
CA LEU A 274 14.60 -10.46 -12.71
C LEU A 274 15.53 -10.85 -11.56
N TRP A 275 15.53 -12.14 -11.15
CA TRP A 275 16.39 -12.60 -10.05
C TRP A 275 17.88 -12.34 -10.31
N ASP A 276 18.31 -12.50 -11.55
CA ASP A 276 19.70 -12.35 -11.95
C ASP A 276 19.99 -11.02 -12.66
N ALA A 277 18.99 -10.13 -12.74
CA ALA A 277 19.19 -8.83 -13.36
C ALA A 277 20.13 -7.95 -12.51
N PRO A 278 21.02 -7.18 -13.14
CA PRO A 278 21.94 -6.31 -12.40
C PRO A 278 21.18 -5.18 -11.69
N HIS A 279 21.63 -4.84 -10.49
CA HIS A 279 21.10 -3.73 -9.70
C HIS A 279 19.58 -3.81 -9.48
N CYS A 280 19.08 -5.01 -9.27
CA CYS A 280 17.67 -5.26 -8.97
C CYS A 280 17.53 -5.79 -7.54
N ILE A 281 16.88 -5.02 -6.68
CA ILE A 281 16.54 -5.42 -5.32
C ILE A 281 15.08 -5.86 -5.31
N ILE A 282 14.84 -7.10 -4.87
CA ILE A 282 13.50 -7.69 -4.80
C ILE A 282 13.21 -8.05 -3.35
N THR A 283 12.09 -7.58 -2.83
CA THR A 283 11.56 -7.98 -1.54
C THR A 283 10.19 -8.64 -1.71
N PRO A 284 9.81 -9.60 -0.84
CA PRO A 284 8.65 -10.46 -1.09
C PRO A 284 7.35 -9.85 -0.57
N HIS A 285 6.95 -8.66 -1.07
CA HIS A 285 5.71 -7.96 -0.74
C HIS A 285 5.53 -7.76 0.78
N VAL A 286 6.55 -7.16 1.41
CA VAL A 286 6.65 -7.03 2.88
C VAL A 286 6.60 -5.60 3.39
N SER A 287 6.59 -4.60 2.50
CA SER A 287 6.71 -3.19 2.90
C SER A 287 5.47 -2.68 3.64
N GLY A 288 4.29 -3.23 3.39
CA GLY A 288 3.01 -2.80 3.92
C GLY A 288 2.42 -3.67 5.02
N GLY A 289 3.14 -4.66 5.53
CA GLY A 289 2.64 -5.54 6.60
C GLY A 289 2.55 -4.83 7.96
N TYR A 290 1.61 -5.24 8.80
CA TYR A 290 1.51 -4.73 10.18
C TYR A 290 2.33 -5.54 11.20
N ALA A 291 3.35 -6.25 10.74
CA ALA A 291 4.42 -6.74 11.60
C ALA A 291 5.22 -5.59 12.23
N LEU A 292 5.23 -4.42 11.59
CA LEU A 292 5.74 -3.19 12.19
C LEU A 292 4.73 -2.68 13.23
N PRO A 293 5.12 -2.55 14.53
CA PRO A 293 4.20 -2.12 15.59
C PRO A 293 3.54 -0.76 15.32
N GLU A 294 4.28 0.18 14.73
CA GLU A 294 3.79 1.52 14.40
C GLU A 294 2.68 1.49 13.33
N THR A 295 2.76 0.60 12.37
CA THR A 295 1.71 0.41 11.36
C THR A 295 0.45 -0.18 11.99
N LEU A 296 0.60 -1.19 12.84
CA LEU A 296 -0.52 -1.77 13.57
C LEU A 296 -1.21 -0.72 14.45
N GLU A 297 -0.44 0.13 15.15
CA GLU A 297 -1.00 1.20 15.97
C GLU A 297 -1.83 2.18 15.13
N LYS A 298 -1.36 2.56 13.95
CA LYS A 298 -2.11 3.45 13.04
C LYS A 298 -3.40 2.80 12.51
N ILE A 299 -3.36 1.51 12.19
CA ILE A 299 -4.55 0.75 11.79
C ILE A 299 -5.57 0.75 12.92
N LEU A 300 -5.13 0.52 14.14
CA LEU A 300 -6.00 0.48 15.32
C LEU A 300 -6.57 1.87 15.67
N GLU A 301 -5.76 2.92 15.62
CA GLU A 301 -6.23 4.30 15.80
C GLU A 301 -7.36 4.64 14.82
N LEU A 302 -7.16 4.35 13.53
CA LEU A 302 -8.13 4.61 12.49
C LEU A 302 -9.40 3.77 12.68
N SER A 303 -9.24 2.49 13.07
CA SER A 303 -10.36 1.58 13.33
C SER A 303 -11.18 2.01 14.53
N ILE A 304 -10.53 2.44 15.61
CA ILE A 304 -11.20 2.90 16.83
C ILE A 304 -11.90 4.25 16.60
N GLU A 305 -11.27 5.15 15.88
CA GLU A 305 -11.90 6.42 15.48
C GLU A 305 -13.16 6.17 14.64
N ASN A 306 -13.10 5.24 13.69
CA ASN A 306 -14.28 4.85 12.91
C ASN A 306 -15.35 4.16 13.77
N LEU A 307 -14.96 3.37 14.77
CA LEU A 307 -15.90 2.76 15.69
C LEU A 307 -16.63 3.82 16.53
N GLU A 308 -15.91 4.82 17.04
CA GLU A 308 -16.51 5.96 17.75
C GLU A 308 -17.50 6.71 16.86
N ARG A 309 -17.14 6.96 15.59
CA ARG A 309 -18.03 7.59 14.62
C ARG A 309 -19.26 6.75 14.33
N TYR A 310 -19.08 5.46 14.14
CA TYR A 310 -20.18 4.53 13.90
C TYR A 310 -21.19 4.57 15.05
N GLU A 311 -20.71 4.49 16.28
CA GLU A 311 -21.57 4.51 17.48
C GLU A 311 -22.33 5.83 17.65
N LYS A 312 -21.78 6.94 17.16
CA LYS A 312 -22.42 8.26 17.17
C LYS A 312 -23.29 8.51 15.93
N GLY A 313 -23.32 7.60 14.97
CA GLY A 313 -24.03 7.81 13.69
C GLY A 313 -23.38 8.82 12.77
N GLU A 314 -22.10 9.10 12.95
CA GLU A 314 -21.32 10.02 12.11
C GLU A 314 -20.77 9.29 10.87
N THR A 315 -20.42 10.07 9.83
CA THR A 315 -19.80 9.54 8.62
C THR A 315 -18.43 8.94 8.94
N LEU A 316 -18.19 7.70 8.48
CA LEU A 316 -16.90 7.02 8.67
C LEU A 316 -15.83 7.61 7.74
N HIS A 317 -14.57 7.48 8.16
CA HIS A 317 -13.42 7.77 7.29
C HIS A 317 -13.15 6.60 6.34
N ASN A 318 -12.63 6.91 5.16
CA ASN A 318 -12.19 5.93 4.15
C ASN A 318 -13.30 4.98 3.67
N ILE A 319 -14.50 5.50 3.47
CA ILE A 319 -15.61 4.72 2.91
C ILE A 319 -15.28 4.38 1.45
N ILE A 320 -15.50 3.11 1.11
CA ILE A 320 -15.36 2.57 -0.23
C ILE A 320 -16.75 2.27 -0.78
N ASP A 321 -17.05 2.82 -1.95
CA ASP A 321 -18.25 2.45 -2.69
C ASP A 321 -18.01 1.16 -3.46
N PHE A 322 -18.60 0.07 -3.00
CA PHE A 322 -18.51 -1.24 -3.65
C PHE A 322 -19.71 -1.55 -4.56
N SER A 323 -20.64 -0.61 -4.70
CA SER A 323 -21.84 -0.78 -5.56
C SER A 323 -21.52 -0.63 -7.05
N THR A 324 -20.43 0.03 -7.37
CA THR A 324 -20.03 0.33 -8.75
C THR A 324 -19.02 -0.66 -9.32
N GLY A 325 -18.59 -1.67 -8.55
CA GLY A 325 -17.82 -2.84 -9.00
C GLY A 325 -16.44 -2.55 -9.55
#